data_0577813b2b65fe54788174f32bd8e7f8
#
_entry.id   0577813b2b65fe54788174f32bd8e7f8
#
_cell.length_a   1.000
_cell.length_b   1.000
_cell.length_c   1.000
_cell.angle_alpha   90.00
_cell.angle_beta   90.00
_cell.angle_gamma   90.00
#
_symmetry.space_group_name_H-M   'P 1'
#
loop_
_entity.id
_entity.type
_entity.pdbx_description
1 polymer ?
#
loop_
_entity_poly.entity_id
_entity_poly.type
_entity_poly.pdbx_seq_one_letter_code
_entity_poly.pdbx_strand_id
1 'polypeptide(L)'
;MSNKELIKKFYNEVFTNRDLSNLDDYMADDYRQHSPEVADKKSGFIAFIKQFWQFNPKIEMLAVTSDENIVQVFFKCTLKNGHVNKVCDIYRIASGKLQEHWDVIEHNVEDKKTVSGNSIF
;
A
#
# COMPACT_ATOMS: atom_id res chain seq x y z
N MET A 1 -19.55 -4.30 2.36
CA MET A 1 -18.24 -4.56 1.71
C MET A 1 -17.29 -5.14 2.75
N SER A 2 -16.61 -6.22 2.42
CA SER A 2 -15.61 -6.80 3.32
C SER A 2 -14.38 -5.91 3.41
N ASN A 3 -13.55 -6.13 4.44
CA ASN A 3 -12.32 -5.37 4.58
C ASN A 3 -11.34 -5.64 3.43
N LYS A 4 -11.31 -6.86 2.90
CA LYS A 4 -10.51 -7.19 1.71
C LYS A 4 -11.00 -6.43 0.47
N GLU A 5 -12.30 -6.33 0.28
CA GLU A 5 -12.88 -5.59 -0.85
C GLU A 5 -12.56 -4.10 -0.73
N LEU A 6 -12.66 -3.54 0.47
CA LEU A 6 -12.30 -2.15 0.74
C LEU A 6 -10.86 -1.87 0.32
N ILE A 7 -9.93 -2.72 0.73
CA ILE A 7 -8.50 -2.58 0.42
C ILE A 7 -8.26 -2.68 -1.09
N LYS A 8 -8.84 -3.68 -1.75
CA LYS A 8 -8.66 -3.85 -3.21
C LYS A 8 -9.18 -2.64 -3.97
N LYS A 9 -10.32 -2.13 -3.56
CA LYS A 9 -10.93 -0.94 -4.18
C LYS A 9 -10.07 0.30 -3.95
N PHE A 10 -9.57 0.47 -2.74
CA PHE A 10 -8.68 1.57 -2.39
C PHE A 10 -7.41 1.58 -3.27
N TYR A 11 -6.72 0.44 -3.39
CA TYR A 11 -5.51 0.36 -4.23
C TYR A 11 -5.83 0.61 -5.70
N ASN A 12 -6.92 0.06 -6.21
CA ASN A 12 -7.31 0.24 -7.60
C ASN A 12 -7.61 1.70 -7.91
N GLU A 13 -8.39 2.39 -7.08
CA GLU A 13 -8.75 3.77 -7.32
C GLU A 13 -7.58 4.73 -7.09
N VAL A 14 -6.90 4.59 -5.96
CA VAL A 14 -5.91 5.58 -5.51
C VAL A 14 -4.54 5.32 -6.12
N PHE A 15 -4.05 4.10 -6.06
CA PHE A 15 -2.71 3.78 -6.56
C PHE A 15 -2.68 3.61 -8.07
N THR A 16 -3.63 2.88 -8.63
CA THR A 16 -3.64 2.55 -10.07
C THR A 16 -4.28 3.67 -10.89
N ASN A 17 -5.48 4.08 -10.52
CA ASN A 17 -6.25 5.07 -11.30
C ASN A 17 -5.91 6.52 -10.92
N ARG A 18 -5.12 6.74 -9.88
CA ARG A 18 -4.71 8.06 -9.40
C ARG A 18 -5.90 8.97 -9.10
N ASP A 19 -6.92 8.41 -8.47
CA ASP A 19 -8.18 9.08 -8.18
C ASP A 19 -8.35 9.22 -6.66
N LEU A 20 -8.37 10.46 -6.17
CA LEU A 20 -8.56 10.79 -4.76
C LEU A 20 -10.00 11.24 -4.45
N SER A 21 -10.89 11.24 -5.44
CA SER A 21 -12.23 11.81 -5.27
C SER A 21 -13.05 11.11 -4.19
N ASN A 22 -12.81 9.83 -3.95
CA ASN A 22 -13.51 9.03 -2.94
C ASN A 22 -12.63 8.70 -1.72
N LEU A 23 -11.50 9.38 -1.55
CA LEU A 23 -10.57 9.05 -0.46
C LEU A 23 -11.24 9.13 0.91
N ASP A 24 -12.12 10.09 1.11
CA ASP A 24 -12.84 10.25 2.38
C ASP A 24 -13.74 9.06 2.72
N ASP A 25 -14.16 8.28 1.72
CA ASP A 25 -14.92 7.05 1.94
C ASP A 25 -14.05 5.89 2.42
N TYR A 26 -12.74 5.96 2.17
CA TYR A 26 -11.80 4.88 2.47
C TYR A 26 -10.91 5.16 3.67
N MET A 27 -10.64 6.42 3.98
CA MET A 27 -9.61 6.79 4.95
C MET A 27 -10.14 7.81 5.95
N ALA A 28 -9.89 7.56 7.24
CA ALA A 28 -10.21 8.49 8.31
C ALA A 28 -9.28 9.71 8.25
N ASP A 29 -9.80 10.88 8.67
CA ASP A 29 -9.02 12.12 8.69
C ASP A 29 -7.79 12.02 9.59
N ASP A 30 -7.94 11.35 10.72
CA ASP A 30 -6.90 11.13 11.72
C ASP A 30 -6.13 9.82 11.49
N TYR A 31 -6.09 9.34 10.26
CA TYR A 31 -5.33 8.19 9.82
C TYR A 31 -3.92 8.21 10.39
N ARG A 32 -3.58 7.17 11.14
CA ARG A 32 -2.32 7.10 11.88
C ARG A 32 -1.28 6.36 11.07
N GLN A 33 -0.15 7.01 10.84
CA GLN A 33 0.90 6.50 9.98
C GLN A 33 2.12 6.04 10.76
N HIS A 34 2.59 4.82 10.50
CA HIS A 34 3.82 4.28 11.08
C HIS A 34 4.91 4.03 10.05
N SER A 35 4.63 4.22 8.76
CA SER A 35 5.68 4.15 7.75
C SER A 35 6.69 5.28 7.97
N PRO A 36 8.00 4.98 7.99
CA PRO A 36 9.00 6.03 8.23
C PRO A 36 9.09 7.06 7.11
N GLU A 37 8.49 6.79 5.96
CA GLU A 37 8.61 7.64 4.76
C GLU A 37 7.39 8.50 4.51
N VAL A 38 6.33 8.39 5.32
CA VAL A 38 5.05 9.05 5.08
C VAL A 38 4.64 9.86 6.30
N ALA A 39 4.29 11.12 6.10
CA ALA A 39 3.81 11.97 7.18
C ALA A 39 2.45 11.49 7.71
N ASP A 40 2.13 11.84 8.94
CA ASP A 40 0.94 11.39 9.63
C ASP A 40 -0.35 11.96 9.03
N LYS A 41 -1.48 11.29 9.33
CA LYS A 41 -2.84 11.66 8.96
C LYS A 41 -3.13 11.50 7.46
N LYS A 42 -4.40 11.66 7.10
CA LYS A 42 -4.83 11.61 5.69
C LYS A 42 -4.10 12.66 4.83
N SER A 43 -3.85 13.84 5.40
CA SER A 43 -3.08 14.88 4.70
C SER A 43 -1.67 14.43 4.35
N GLY A 44 -1.02 13.70 5.25
CA GLY A 44 0.30 13.11 4.99
C GLY A 44 0.26 12.05 3.89
N PHE A 45 -0.77 11.22 3.88
CA PHE A 45 -0.97 10.25 2.82
C PHE A 45 -1.17 10.92 1.47
N ILE A 46 -1.97 11.98 1.41
CA ILE A 46 -2.23 12.72 0.15
C ILE A 46 -0.92 13.29 -0.41
N ALA A 47 -0.11 13.89 0.44
CA ALA A 47 1.18 14.44 0.02
C ALA A 47 2.10 13.34 -0.53
N PHE A 48 2.15 12.19 0.17
CA PHE A 48 2.94 11.04 -0.27
C PHE A 48 2.48 10.51 -1.62
N ILE A 49 1.17 10.24 -1.78
CA ILE A 49 0.68 9.55 -2.97
C ILE A 49 0.88 10.38 -4.25
N LYS A 50 0.75 11.71 -4.14
CA LYS A 50 0.97 12.61 -5.28
C LYS A 50 2.41 12.56 -5.78
N GLN A 51 3.38 12.44 -4.89
CA GLN A 51 4.77 12.26 -5.26
C GLN A 51 5.02 10.85 -5.79
N PHE A 52 4.43 9.85 -5.16
CA PHE A 52 4.59 8.44 -5.54
C PHE A 52 4.11 8.17 -6.97
N TRP A 53 2.99 8.78 -7.37
CA TRP A 53 2.49 8.65 -8.74
C TRP A 53 3.49 9.06 -9.81
N GLN A 54 4.41 9.96 -9.51
CA GLN A 54 5.43 10.42 -10.46
C GLN A 54 6.44 9.33 -10.81
N PHE A 55 6.59 8.32 -9.96
CA PHE A 55 7.41 7.15 -10.25
C PHE A 55 6.66 6.09 -11.07
N ASN A 56 5.43 6.38 -11.47
CA ASN A 56 4.57 5.50 -12.26
C ASN A 56 4.52 4.08 -11.69
N PRO A 57 4.13 3.90 -10.41
CA PRO A 57 4.19 2.60 -9.76
C PRO A 57 3.23 1.60 -10.39
N LYS A 58 3.71 0.39 -10.65
CA LYS A 58 2.90 -0.75 -11.01
C LYS A 58 2.79 -1.66 -9.80
N ILE A 59 1.58 -1.82 -9.28
CA ILE A 59 1.29 -2.65 -8.12
C ILE A 59 0.78 -4.00 -8.61
N GLU A 60 1.48 -5.07 -8.24
CA GLU A 60 1.06 -6.45 -8.49
C GLU A 60 0.74 -7.10 -7.14
N MET A 61 -0.54 -7.17 -6.83
CA MET A 61 -1.02 -7.71 -5.55
C MET A 61 -0.89 -9.22 -5.55
N LEU A 62 -0.08 -9.75 -4.62
CA LEU A 62 0.22 -11.19 -4.54
C LEU A 62 -0.65 -11.91 -3.53
N ALA A 63 -0.96 -11.27 -2.41
CA ALA A 63 -1.83 -11.84 -1.38
C ALA A 63 -2.51 -10.73 -0.59
N VAL A 64 -3.76 -10.96 -0.25
CA VAL A 64 -4.52 -10.11 0.68
C VAL A 64 -5.12 -11.00 1.73
N THR A 65 -4.80 -10.75 2.99
CA THR A 65 -5.33 -11.50 4.12
C THR A 65 -6.00 -10.56 5.10
N SER A 66 -7.00 -11.05 5.79
CA SER A 66 -7.73 -10.26 6.78
C SER A 66 -8.01 -11.12 8.00
N ASP A 67 -7.77 -10.55 9.17
CA ASP A 67 -8.12 -11.13 10.45
C ASP A 67 -8.76 -10.03 11.30
N GLU A 68 -10.04 -10.16 11.56
CA GLU A 68 -10.85 -9.15 12.25
C GLU A 68 -10.69 -7.77 11.57
N ASN A 69 -10.05 -6.82 12.26
CA ASN A 69 -9.90 -5.44 11.79
C ASN A 69 -8.57 -5.17 11.09
N ILE A 70 -7.71 -6.18 10.96
CA ILE A 70 -6.39 -6.05 10.34
C ILE A 70 -6.44 -6.65 8.94
N VAL A 71 -5.94 -5.92 7.96
CA VAL A 71 -5.77 -6.41 6.59
C VAL A 71 -4.30 -6.28 6.21
N GLN A 72 -3.74 -7.33 5.65
CA GLN A 72 -2.37 -7.36 5.15
C GLN A 72 -2.38 -7.51 3.64
N VAL A 73 -1.56 -6.71 2.97
CA VAL A 73 -1.43 -6.71 1.52
C VAL A 73 0.03 -6.95 1.16
N PHE A 74 0.31 -8.10 0.57
CA PHE A 74 1.63 -8.43 0.06
C PHE A 74 1.66 -8.17 -1.44
N PHE A 75 2.58 -7.31 -1.90
CA PHE A 75 2.64 -6.96 -3.31
C PHE A 75 4.05 -6.66 -3.80
N LYS A 76 4.18 -6.74 -5.12
CA LYS A 76 5.35 -6.30 -5.86
C LYS A 76 5.07 -4.94 -6.45
N CYS A 77 5.96 -3.98 -6.22
CA CYS A 77 5.85 -2.63 -6.75
C CYS A 77 7.02 -2.36 -7.69
N THR A 78 6.72 -2.13 -8.98
CA THR A 78 7.71 -1.79 -9.98
C THR A 78 7.61 -0.31 -10.31
N LEU A 79 8.71 0.41 -10.21
CA LEU A 79 8.79 1.85 -10.49
C LEU A 79 9.37 2.09 -11.88
N LYS A 80 9.07 3.26 -12.47
CA LYS A 80 9.52 3.60 -13.83
C LYS A 80 11.04 3.65 -13.99
N ASN A 81 11.77 3.87 -12.88
CA ASN A 81 13.24 3.89 -12.89
C ASN A 81 13.86 2.48 -12.86
N GLY A 82 13.04 1.43 -12.87
CA GLY A 82 13.46 0.04 -12.86
C GLY A 82 13.58 -0.57 -11.47
N HIS A 83 13.48 0.22 -10.41
CA HIS A 83 13.50 -0.33 -9.05
C HIS A 83 12.24 -1.13 -8.76
N VAL A 84 12.42 -2.23 -8.05
CA VAL A 84 11.34 -3.12 -7.60
C VAL A 84 11.39 -3.21 -6.09
N ASN A 85 10.26 -2.99 -5.44
CA ASN A 85 10.12 -3.12 -3.99
C ASN A 85 9.21 -4.30 -3.64
N LYS A 86 9.60 -5.02 -2.61
CA LYS A 86 8.81 -6.10 -2.00
C LYS A 86 8.14 -5.52 -0.76
N VAL A 87 6.82 -5.45 -0.75
CA VAL A 87 6.06 -4.68 0.23
C VAL A 87 5.03 -5.54 0.92
N CYS A 88 4.94 -5.38 2.24
CA CYS A 88 3.80 -5.83 3.01
C CYS A 88 3.21 -4.62 3.74
N ASP A 89 2.06 -4.15 3.27
CA ASP A 89 1.28 -3.12 3.94
C ASP A 89 0.31 -3.77 4.92
N ILE A 90 0.18 -3.15 6.09
CA ILE A 90 -0.69 -3.63 7.16
C ILE A 90 -1.60 -2.46 7.55
N TYR A 91 -2.90 -2.70 7.52
CA TYR A 91 -3.91 -1.69 7.86
C TYR A 91 -4.78 -2.16 9.00
N ARG A 92 -5.12 -1.25 9.90
CA ARG A 92 -6.23 -1.43 10.82
C ARG A 92 -7.42 -0.65 10.27
N ILE A 93 -8.57 -1.32 10.20
CA ILE A 93 -9.82 -0.74 9.71
C ILE A 93 -10.77 -0.56 10.89
N ALA A 94 -11.34 0.62 11.00
CA ALA A 94 -12.33 0.95 12.02
C ALA A 94 -13.47 1.73 11.38
N SER A 95 -14.70 1.36 11.70
CA SER A 95 -15.90 2.01 11.16
C SER A 95 -15.90 2.09 9.63
N GLY A 96 -15.42 1.02 8.98
CA GLY A 96 -15.39 0.92 7.52
C GLY A 96 -14.33 1.78 6.83
N LYS A 97 -13.36 2.31 7.57
CA LYS A 97 -12.29 3.17 7.03
C LYS A 97 -10.93 2.73 7.49
N LEU A 98 -9.93 3.02 6.65
CA LEU A 98 -8.52 2.86 7.01
C LEU A 98 -8.19 3.84 8.11
N GLN A 99 -7.79 3.32 9.27
CA GLN A 99 -7.53 4.11 10.46
C GLN A 99 -6.05 4.18 10.81
N GLU A 100 -5.30 3.12 10.49
CA GLU A 100 -3.89 3.02 10.88
C GLU A 100 -3.14 2.14 9.90
N HIS A 101 -1.87 2.46 9.66
CA HIS A 101 -1.05 1.79 8.66
C HIS A 101 0.37 1.57 9.16
N TRP A 102 0.88 0.37 8.90
CA TRP A 102 2.29 -0.02 9.02
C TRP A 102 2.74 -0.61 7.70
N ASP A 103 4.03 -0.61 7.44
CA ASP A 103 4.59 -1.36 6.32
C ASP A 103 5.93 -2.01 6.67
N VAL A 104 6.23 -3.05 5.91
CA VAL A 104 7.56 -3.66 5.87
C VAL A 104 7.96 -3.70 4.40
N ILE A 105 9.04 -3.01 4.07
CA ILE A 105 9.48 -2.86 2.69
C ILE A 105 10.92 -3.33 2.57
N GLU A 106 11.16 -4.21 1.59
CA GLU A 106 12.50 -4.50 1.11
C GLU A 106 12.68 -3.76 -0.21
N HIS A 107 13.55 -2.74 -0.18
CA HIS A 107 13.76 -1.86 -1.34
C HIS A 107 14.73 -2.47 -2.34
N ASN A 108 14.52 -2.16 -3.64
CA ASN A 108 15.47 -2.40 -4.71
C ASN A 108 15.88 -3.87 -4.82
N VAL A 109 14.86 -4.74 -4.92
CA VAL A 109 15.08 -6.20 -4.98
C VAL A 109 15.25 -6.73 -6.39
N GLU A 110 15.24 -5.86 -7.42
CA GLU A 110 15.24 -6.25 -8.84
C GLU A 110 16.41 -7.16 -9.23
N ASP A 111 17.58 -6.98 -8.59
CA ASP A 111 18.78 -7.77 -8.88
C ASP A 111 19.13 -8.75 -7.77
N LYS A 112 18.29 -8.86 -6.74
CA LYS A 112 18.55 -9.80 -5.63
C LYS A 112 18.27 -11.23 -6.05
N LYS A 113 19.18 -12.12 -5.69
CA LYS A 113 19.04 -13.56 -5.89
C LYS A 113 18.88 -14.24 -4.55
N THR A 114 18.03 -15.26 -4.51
CA THR A 114 17.85 -16.07 -3.30
C THR A 114 18.85 -17.22 -3.29
N VAL A 115 19.27 -17.59 -2.10
CA VAL A 115 20.14 -18.76 -1.90
C VAL A 115 19.44 -20.05 -2.34
N SER A 116 18.13 -20.13 -2.16
CA SER A 116 17.31 -21.28 -2.54
C SER A 116 17.15 -21.45 -4.05
N GLY A 117 17.38 -20.40 -4.85
CA GLY A 117 17.06 -20.37 -6.27
C GLY A 117 15.60 -20.10 -6.59
N ASN A 118 14.74 -19.96 -5.57
CA ASN A 118 13.34 -19.58 -5.77
C ASN A 118 13.20 -18.08 -5.99
N SER A 119 12.09 -17.64 -6.56
CA SER A 119 11.78 -16.21 -6.67
C SER A 119 11.80 -15.54 -5.29
N ILE A 120 12.18 -14.26 -5.25
CA ILE A 120 12.12 -13.46 -4.02
C ILE A 120 10.66 -13.15 -3.65
N PHE A 121 9.76 -13.31 -4.58
CA PHE A 121 8.32 -13.21 -4.37
C PHE A 121 7.67 -14.60 -4.32
#